data_d8d6b439ba9786f6a69de366ca2fed35
#
_entry.id   d8d6b439ba9786f6a69de366ca2fed35
#
_cell.length_a   1.000
_cell.length_b   1.000
_cell.length_c   1.000
_cell.angle_alpha   90.00
_cell.angle_beta   90.00
_cell.angle_gamma   90.00
#
_symmetry.space_group_name_H-M   'P 1'
#
loop_
_entity.id
_entity.type
_entity.pdbx_description
1 polymer ?
#
loop_
_entity_poly.entity_id
_entity_poly.type
_entity_poly.pdbx_seq_one_letter_code
_entity_poly.pdbx_strand_id
1 'polypeptide(L)'
;MLKAYKYRIYPNSEQRIQIAKTFGCCRFVYNQTLAYRKEIYEKEKKSISKTDCNNYCNRELKKDYEWLKEIDKFALTNAIYNMDAAYQKFFKEHAGYPKFKSKHDNHKSYTTNFTNGNIAVDFETEKIKLPKLKAVKARLHREYSGQIKSATVSQVSSGKYYVSILVETEHKELAHTNHNIGIDLGIKDLCITSDGKVYENL
;
A
#
# COMPACT_ATOMS: atom_id res chain seq x y z
N MET A 1 -9.69 -0.40 -16.14
CA MET A 1 -9.80 0.31 -14.84
C MET A 1 -8.85 -0.29 -13.80
N LEU A 2 -8.49 0.46 -12.74
CA LEU A 2 -7.69 -0.07 -11.64
C LEU A 2 -8.60 -0.56 -10.51
N LYS A 3 -8.37 -1.80 -10.05
CA LYS A 3 -9.06 -2.40 -8.89
C LYS A 3 -8.05 -2.92 -7.88
N ALA A 4 -8.35 -2.77 -6.60
CA ALA A 4 -7.53 -3.29 -5.51
C ALA A 4 -8.21 -4.49 -4.84
N TYR A 5 -7.48 -5.60 -4.73
CA TYR A 5 -7.93 -6.84 -4.09
C TYR A 5 -7.14 -7.04 -2.80
N LYS A 6 -7.82 -6.98 -1.67
CA LYS A 6 -7.18 -7.09 -0.34
C LYS A 6 -7.36 -8.49 0.22
N TYR A 7 -6.25 -9.14 0.53
CA TYR A 7 -6.19 -10.49 1.09
C TYR A 7 -5.52 -10.50 2.45
N ARG A 8 -5.97 -11.36 3.34
CA ARG A 8 -5.26 -11.64 4.58
C ARG A 8 -4.09 -12.55 4.30
N ILE A 9 -2.91 -12.24 4.83
CA ILE A 9 -1.70 -13.06 4.70
C ILE A 9 -1.23 -13.57 6.05
N TYR A 10 -0.57 -14.73 6.04
CA TYR A 10 -0.09 -15.45 7.21
C TYR A 10 1.43 -15.66 7.11
N PRO A 11 2.23 -14.60 7.33
CA PRO A 11 3.67 -14.71 7.23
C PRO A 11 4.23 -15.57 8.37
N ASN A 12 5.23 -16.41 8.06
CA ASN A 12 6.02 -17.15 9.05
C ASN A 12 6.95 -16.19 9.83
N SER A 13 7.73 -16.72 10.77
CA SER A 13 8.59 -15.91 11.64
C SER A 13 9.64 -15.11 10.85
N GLU A 14 10.31 -15.71 9.87
CA GLU A 14 11.29 -15.03 9.02
C GLU A 14 10.66 -13.92 8.19
N GLN A 15 9.49 -14.23 7.59
CA GLN A 15 8.75 -13.26 6.80
C GLN A 15 8.25 -12.08 7.65
N ARG A 16 7.81 -12.32 8.90
CA ARG A 16 7.43 -11.25 9.83
C ARG A 16 8.61 -10.33 10.15
N ILE A 17 9.79 -10.89 10.37
CA ILE A 17 11.02 -10.12 10.59
C ILE A 17 11.33 -9.26 9.35
N GLN A 18 11.26 -9.85 8.16
CA GLN A 18 11.52 -9.11 6.90
C GLN A 18 10.49 -8.02 6.64
N ILE A 19 9.20 -8.26 6.91
CA ILE A 19 8.14 -7.23 6.83
C ILE A 19 8.42 -6.10 7.83
N ALA A 20 8.76 -6.43 9.07
CA ALA A 20 9.06 -5.44 10.11
C ALA A 20 10.30 -4.59 9.74
N LYS A 21 11.37 -5.22 9.22
CA LYS A 21 12.55 -4.52 8.67
C LYS A 21 12.10 -3.56 7.55
N THR A 22 11.27 -4.02 6.62
CA THR A 22 10.79 -3.20 5.49
C THR A 22 10.00 -1.98 5.97
N PHE A 23 9.09 -2.15 6.93
CA PHE A 23 8.37 -1.02 7.55
C PHE A 23 9.33 -0.01 8.19
N GLY A 24 10.33 -0.50 8.93
CA GLY A 24 11.36 0.33 9.55
C GLY A 24 12.16 1.14 8.53
N CYS A 25 12.63 0.47 7.48
CA CYS A 25 13.41 1.09 6.41
C CYS A 25 12.60 2.13 5.62
N CYS A 26 11.36 1.83 5.27
CA CYS A 26 10.47 2.77 4.58
C CYS A 26 10.20 4.02 5.43
N ARG A 27 9.98 3.86 6.76
CA ARG A 27 9.84 4.97 7.68
C ARG A 27 11.12 5.79 7.77
N PHE A 28 12.27 5.14 7.88
CA PHE A 28 13.57 5.79 7.94
C PHE A 28 13.83 6.62 6.69
N VAL A 29 13.69 6.03 5.49
CA VAL A 29 13.89 6.73 4.22
C VAL A 29 12.91 7.90 4.05
N TYR A 30 11.64 7.72 4.40
CA TYR A 30 10.66 8.80 4.40
C TYR A 30 11.13 9.98 5.28
N ASN A 31 11.58 9.67 6.51
CA ASN A 31 12.00 10.70 7.45
C ASN A 31 13.31 11.38 7.01
N GLN A 32 14.29 10.63 6.53
CA GLN A 32 15.56 11.19 6.06
C GLN A 32 15.36 12.08 4.82
N THR A 33 14.54 11.67 3.88
CA THR A 33 14.25 12.49 2.69
C THR A 33 13.40 13.71 3.02
N LEU A 34 12.52 13.63 4.01
CA LEU A 34 11.79 14.79 4.54
C LEU A 34 12.75 15.79 5.19
N ALA A 35 13.66 15.31 6.04
CA ALA A 35 14.68 16.16 6.69
C ALA A 35 15.59 16.81 5.64
N TYR A 36 16.11 16.04 4.70
CA TYR A 36 16.98 16.53 3.61
C TYR A 36 16.29 17.63 2.79
N ARG A 37 15.03 17.43 2.39
CA ARG A 37 14.26 18.43 1.62
C ARG A 37 14.07 19.72 2.43
N LYS A 38 13.81 19.60 3.72
CA LYS A 38 13.65 20.74 4.63
C LYS A 38 14.96 21.50 4.78
N GLU A 39 16.06 20.80 5.00
CA GLU A 39 17.41 21.39 5.18
C GLU A 39 17.84 22.20 3.95
N ILE A 40 17.71 21.62 2.74
CA ILE A 40 18.04 22.33 1.49
C ILE A 40 17.18 23.60 1.33
N TYR A 41 15.88 23.50 1.64
CA TYR A 41 15.02 24.69 1.56
C TYR A 41 15.38 25.77 2.58
N GLU A 42 15.76 25.40 3.80
CA GLU A 42 16.18 26.36 4.84
C GLU A 42 17.49 27.06 4.45
N LYS A 43 18.46 26.32 3.91
CA LYS A 43 19.79 26.86 3.54
C LYS A 43 19.79 27.61 2.22
N GLU A 44 19.16 27.05 1.18
CA GLU A 44 19.29 27.54 -0.19
C GLU A 44 18.01 28.17 -0.74
N LYS A 45 16.90 28.13 0.01
CA LYS A 45 15.54 28.51 -0.45
C LYS A 45 15.12 27.81 -1.74
N LYS A 46 15.73 26.64 -2.02
CA LYS A 46 15.50 25.85 -3.23
C LYS A 46 14.61 24.65 -2.92
N SER A 47 13.61 24.44 -3.76
CA SER A 47 12.79 23.21 -3.70
C SER A 47 13.46 22.10 -4.50
N ILE A 48 13.61 20.92 -3.91
CA ILE A 48 14.13 19.73 -4.57
C ILE A 48 13.00 18.78 -4.94
N SER A 49 13.20 18.07 -6.05
CA SER A 49 12.21 17.14 -6.59
C SER A 49 12.23 15.78 -5.89
N LYS A 50 11.19 14.96 -6.11
CA LYS A 50 11.20 13.55 -5.69
C LYS A 50 12.34 12.74 -6.31
N THR A 51 12.80 13.12 -7.50
CA THR A 51 13.95 12.50 -8.17
C THR A 51 15.24 12.79 -7.43
N ASP A 52 15.44 14.02 -6.97
CA ASP A 52 16.62 14.39 -6.17
C ASP A 52 16.61 13.65 -4.84
N CYS A 53 15.47 13.53 -4.18
CA CYS A 53 15.31 12.71 -2.96
C CYS A 53 15.61 11.23 -3.21
N ASN A 54 15.24 10.69 -4.37
CA ASN A 54 15.54 9.31 -4.74
C ASN A 54 17.04 9.12 -5.03
N ASN A 55 17.69 10.10 -5.68
CA ASN A 55 19.13 10.13 -5.89
C ASN A 55 19.89 10.20 -4.57
N TYR A 56 19.49 11.06 -3.65
CA TYR A 56 20.03 11.13 -2.30
C TYR A 56 19.92 9.77 -1.57
N CYS A 57 18.77 9.13 -1.62
CA CYS A 57 18.59 7.79 -1.04
C CYS A 57 19.53 6.75 -1.67
N ASN A 58 19.70 6.75 -2.98
CA ASN A 58 20.49 5.74 -3.68
C ASN A 58 22.01 5.98 -3.57
N ARG A 59 22.45 7.23 -3.57
CA ARG A 59 23.88 7.59 -3.62
C ARG A 59 24.50 7.78 -2.23
N GLU A 60 23.72 8.30 -1.28
CA GLU A 60 24.19 8.65 0.06
C GLU A 60 23.62 7.71 1.11
N LEU A 61 22.30 7.69 1.33
CA LEU A 61 21.71 6.87 2.40
C LEU A 61 22.07 5.39 2.29
N LYS A 62 22.05 4.79 1.09
CA LYS A 62 22.42 3.38 0.91
C LYS A 62 23.92 3.12 1.05
N LYS A 63 24.77 4.14 0.96
CA LYS A 63 26.18 4.05 1.23
C LYS A 63 26.44 4.06 2.74
N ASP A 64 25.77 4.97 3.45
CA ASP A 64 25.96 5.15 4.89
C ASP A 64 25.20 4.09 5.71
N TYR A 65 24.09 3.58 5.17
CA TYR A 65 23.22 2.60 5.80
C TYR A 65 23.04 1.36 4.92
N GLU A 66 24.03 0.47 4.92
CA GLU A 66 24.07 -0.72 4.03
C GLU A 66 22.86 -1.64 4.18
N TRP A 67 22.25 -1.71 5.37
CA TRP A 67 21.04 -2.49 5.63
C TRP A 67 19.82 -2.08 4.76
N LEU A 68 19.83 -0.88 4.15
CA LEU A 68 18.82 -0.49 3.17
C LEU A 68 18.87 -1.30 1.88
N LYS A 69 20.03 -1.94 1.56
CA LYS A 69 20.18 -2.79 0.39
C LYS A 69 19.50 -4.16 0.54
N GLU A 70 19.19 -4.57 1.79
CA GLU A 70 18.45 -5.81 2.07
C GLU A 70 16.97 -5.71 1.67
N ILE A 71 16.46 -4.51 1.54
CA ILE A 71 15.04 -4.21 1.32
C ILE A 71 14.75 -4.05 -0.18
N ASP A 72 13.51 -4.34 -0.55
CA ASP A 72 13.04 -4.11 -1.91
C ASP A 72 13.16 -2.63 -2.29
N LYS A 73 13.82 -2.37 -3.42
CA LYS A 73 14.08 -1.01 -3.91
C LYS A 73 12.80 -0.21 -4.13
N PHE A 74 11.75 -0.85 -4.62
CA PHE A 74 10.48 -0.17 -4.87
C PHE A 74 9.75 0.22 -3.59
N ALA A 75 9.91 -0.55 -2.51
CA ALA A 75 9.38 -0.17 -1.20
C ALA A 75 9.99 1.15 -0.71
N LEU A 76 11.31 1.31 -0.89
CA LEU A 76 12.02 2.55 -0.53
C LEU A 76 11.63 3.71 -1.45
N THR A 77 11.56 3.48 -2.77
CA THR A 77 11.13 4.51 -3.73
C THR A 77 9.71 4.99 -3.46
N ASN A 78 8.78 4.07 -3.17
CA ASN A 78 7.40 4.45 -2.82
C ASN A 78 7.32 5.19 -1.49
N ALA A 79 8.21 4.93 -0.52
CA ALA A 79 8.28 5.73 0.70
C ALA A 79 8.64 7.20 0.41
N ILE A 80 9.57 7.45 -0.53
CA ILE A 80 9.93 8.79 -1.01
C ILE A 80 8.76 9.44 -1.75
N TYR A 81 8.08 8.70 -2.62
CA TYR A 81 6.92 9.21 -3.35
C TYR A 81 5.75 9.55 -2.43
N ASN A 82 5.56 8.79 -1.36
CA ASN A 82 4.56 9.11 -0.33
C ASN A 82 4.92 10.40 0.43
N MET A 83 6.21 10.66 0.66
CA MET A 83 6.67 11.91 1.25
C MET A 83 6.40 13.08 0.29
N ASP A 84 6.72 12.94 -1.00
CA ASP A 84 6.44 13.96 -2.01
C ASP A 84 4.94 14.21 -2.17
N ALA A 85 4.12 13.15 -2.17
CA ALA A 85 2.66 13.27 -2.21
C ALA A 85 2.10 14.05 -1.01
N ALA A 86 2.70 13.89 0.19
CA ALA A 86 2.32 14.70 1.35
C ALA A 86 2.63 16.19 1.15
N TYR A 87 3.76 16.53 0.51
CA TYR A 87 4.06 17.91 0.12
C TYR A 87 3.09 18.45 -0.94
N GLN A 88 2.75 17.63 -1.95
CA GLN A 88 1.77 18.03 -2.97
C GLN A 88 0.41 18.38 -2.33
N LYS A 89 -0.04 17.58 -1.38
CA LYS A 89 -1.27 17.85 -0.62
C LYS A 89 -1.18 19.13 0.20
N PHE A 90 -0.05 19.37 0.84
CA PHE A 90 0.18 20.63 1.58
C PHE A 90 0.04 21.85 0.67
N PHE A 91 0.67 21.84 -0.51
CA PHE A 91 0.66 22.99 -1.41
C PHE A 91 -0.65 23.16 -2.20
N LYS A 92 -1.32 22.06 -2.58
CA LYS A 92 -2.48 22.11 -3.48
C LYS A 92 -3.82 21.98 -2.75
N GLU A 93 -3.85 21.23 -1.65
CA GLU A 93 -5.10 20.87 -0.96
C GLU A 93 -5.19 21.51 0.43
N HIS A 94 -4.27 22.43 0.78
CA HIS A 94 -4.18 23.08 2.10
C HIS A 94 -4.11 22.10 3.28
N ALA A 95 -3.60 20.88 3.03
CA ALA A 95 -3.37 19.89 4.09
C ALA A 95 -2.25 20.38 5.05
N GLY A 96 -2.14 19.77 6.22
CA GLY A 96 -1.07 20.08 7.16
C GLY A 96 0.32 19.77 6.59
N TYR A 97 1.34 20.48 7.06
CA TYR A 97 2.74 20.25 6.66
C TYR A 97 3.16 18.79 6.94
N PRO A 98 3.94 18.16 6.04
CA PRO A 98 4.39 16.77 6.22
C PRO A 98 5.11 16.55 7.54
N LYS A 99 4.68 15.56 8.32
CA LYS A 99 5.25 15.21 9.62
C LYS A 99 6.16 14.00 9.53
N PHE A 100 7.16 13.91 10.41
CA PHE A 100 7.95 12.69 10.59
C PHE A 100 7.07 11.53 11.05
N LYS A 101 7.31 10.36 10.49
CA LYS A 101 6.60 9.13 10.88
C LYS A 101 7.18 8.55 12.16
N SER A 102 6.32 8.20 13.10
CA SER A 102 6.69 7.58 14.38
C SER A 102 6.78 6.05 14.28
N LYS A 103 7.62 5.44 15.15
CA LYS A 103 7.65 3.98 15.36
C LYS A 103 6.34 3.47 15.97
N HIS A 104 5.68 4.32 16.74
CA HIS A 104 4.43 4.01 17.46
C HIS A 104 3.17 4.19 16.61
N ASP A 105 3.32 4.58 15.33
CA ASP A 105 2.21 4.65 14.41
C ASP A 105 1.60 3.25 14.20
N ASN A 106 0.30 3.15 14.41
CA ASN A 106 -0.45 1.90 14.28
C ASN A 106 -0.69 1.45 12.84
N HIS A 107 -0.53 2.36 11.87
CA HIS A 107 -0.66 2.08 10.44
C HIS A 107 0.70 1.83 9.79
N LYS A 108 1.11 0.56 9.77
CA LYS A 108 2.36 0.14 9.12
C LYS A 108 2.06 -0.42 7.75
N SER A 109 2.63 0.18 6.71
CA SER A 109 2.49 -0.31 5.35
C SER A 109 3.68 0.08 4.47
N TYR A 110 3.91 -0.72 3.41
CA TYR A 110 4.79 -0.39 2.30
C TYR A 110 4.18 -0.88 1.00
N THR A 111 4.49 -0.21 -0.10
CA THR A 111 4.05 -0.59 -1.44
C THR A 111 5.25 -0.98 -2.29
N THR A 112 5.12 -2.06 -3.05
CA THR A 112 6.09 -2.50 -4.06
C THR A 112 5.44 -2.57 -5.42
N ASN A 113 6.21 -2.25 -6.48
CA ASN A 113 5.71 -2.23 -7.85
C ASN A 113 5.96 -3.58 -8.54
N PHE A 114 5.06 -3.95 -9.44
CA PHE A 114 5.24 -5.12 -10.29
C PHE A 114 6.34 -4.85 -11.32
N THR A 115 7.29 -5.79 -11.44
CA THR A 115 8.35 -5.78 -12.44
C THR A 115 8.84 -7.23 -12.65
N ASN A 116 8.83 -7.70 -13.89
CA ASN A 116 9.40 -9.00 -14.27
C ASN A 116 8.95 -10.17 -13.37
N GLY A 117 7.66 -10.26 -13.06
CA GLY A 117 7.11 -11.39 -12.29
C GLY A 117 7.55 -11.43 -10.81
N ASN A 118 7.99 -10.30 -10.23
CA ASN A 118 8.37 -10.21 -8.82
C ASN A 118 7.19 -10.31 -7.86
N ILE A 119 5.96 -10.10 -8.34
CA ILE A 119 4.72 -10.27 -7.61
C ILE A 119 3.87 -11.30 -8.38
N ALA A 120 3.40 -12.34 -7.71
CA ALA A 120 2.49 -13.33 -8.30
C ALA A 120 1.48 -13.80 -7.25
N VAL A 121 0.27 -14.11 -7.69
CA VAL A 121 -0.78 -14.70 -6.86
C VAL A 121 -1.11 -16.07 -7.43
N ASP A 122 -0.99 -17.07 -6.60
CA ASP A 122 -1.31 -18.45 -6.90
C ASP A 122 -2.59 -18.83 -6.14
N PHE A 123 -3.69 -18.92 -6.86
CA PHE A 123 -5.00 -19.23 -6.30
C PHE A 123 -5.16 -20.69 -5.92
N GLU A 124 -4.42 -21.61 -6.57
CA GLU A 124 -4.48 -23.05 -6.28
C GLU A 124 -3.78 -23.38 -4.97
N THR A 125 -2.58 -22.83 -4.76
CA THR A 125 -1.80 -23.09 -3.53
C THR A 125 -2.06 -22.06 -2.42
N GLU A 126 -2.95 -21.10 -2.62
CA GLU A 126 -3.26 -19.99 -1.71
C GLU A 126 -2.00 -19.24 -1.23
N LYS A 127 -1.14 -18.89 -2.17
CA LYS A 127 0.10 -18.17 -1.88
C LYS A 127 0.27 -16.91 -2.71
N ILE A 128 0.90 -15.92 -2.13
CA ILE A 128 1.30 -14.68 -2.80
C ILE A 128 2.82 -14.55 -2.74
N LYS A 129 3.46 -14.49 -3.91
CA LYS A 129 4.88 -14.17 -4.04
C LYS A 129 5.06 -12.67 -3.94
N LEU A 130 5.97 -12.24 -3.09
CA LEU A 130 6.34 -10.83 -2.90
C LEU A 130 7.86 -10.67 -2.90
N PRO A 131 8.40 -9.51 -3.35
CA PRO A 131 9.82 -9.23 -3.31
C PRO A 131 10.39 -9.39 -1.89
N LYS A 132 11.53 -10.09 -1.79
CA LYS A 132 12.24 -10.36 -0.52
C LYS A 132 11.49 -11.24 0.49
N LEU A 133 10.24 -11.61 0.25
CA LEU A 133 9.40 -12.44 1.15
C LEU A 133 9.16 -13.85 0.64
N LYS A 134 9.50 -14.13 -0.63
CA LYS A 134 9.14 -15.38 -1.30
C LYS A 134 7.60 -15.57 -1.32
N ALA A 135 7.14 -16.83 -1.29
CA ALA A 135 5.72 -17.15 -1.25
C ALA A 135 5.17 -17.09 0.19
N VAL A 136 4.16 -16.25 0.41
CA VAL A 136 3.48 -16.08 1.70
C VAL A 136 2.10 -16.70 1.61
N LYS A 137 1.70 -17.50 2.61
CA LYS A 137 0.35 -18.07 2.69
C LYS A 137 -0.69 -16.95 2.80
N ALA A 138 -1.76 -17.05 2.03
CA ALA A 138 -2.83 -16.05 1.99
C ALA A 138 -4.20 -16.71 2.02
N ARG A 139 -5.26 -15.98 2.36
CA ARG A 139 -6.65 -16.37 2.15
C ARG A 139 -7.17 -15.64 0.92
N LEU A 140 -7.26 -16.34 -0.19
CA LEU A 140 -7.64 -15.80 -1.50
C LEU A 140 -9.13 -16.04 -1.75
N HIS A 141 -9.98 -15.17 -1.20
CA HIS A 141 -11.45 -15.30 -1.25
C HIS A 141 -12.07 -14.71 -2.53
N ARG A 142 -11.30 -14.08 -3.38
CA ARG A 142 -11.73 -13.55 -4.69
C ARG A 142 -10.63 -13.74 -5.70
N GLU A 143 -10.99 -14.22 -6.86
CA GLU A 143 -10.11 -14.22 -8.02
C GLU A 143 -10.22 -12.90 -8.77
N TYR A 144 -9.23 -12.60 -9.57
CA TYR A 144 -9.21 -11.45 -10.45
C TYR A 144 -8.61 -11.82 -11.80
N SER A 145 -9.00 -11.09 -12.83
CA SER A 145 -8.36 -11.09 -14.14
C SER A 145 -7.72 -9.74 -14.40
N GLY A 146 -6.56 -9.72 -15.07
CA GLY A 146 -5.87 -8.50 -15.43
C GLY A 146 -4.40 -8.47 -15.00
N GLN A 147 -3.74 -7.35 -15.23
CA GLN A 147 -2.32 -7.18 -15.00
C GLN A 147 -2.05 -6.56 -13.61
N ILE A 148 -1.23 -7.24 -12.81
CA ILE A 148 -0.76 -6.69 -11.53
C ILE A 148 0.09 -5.43 -11.79
N LYS A 149 -0.16 -4.36 -11.03
CA LYS A 149 0.63 -3.12 -11.06
C LYS A 149 1.48 -2.95 -9.81
N SER A 150 0.91 -3.26 -8.65
CA SER A 150 1.63 -3.12 -7.37
C SER A 150 0.99 -3.99 -6.29
N ALA A 151 1.72 -4.16 -5.19
CA ALA A 151 1.23 -4.78 -3.97
C ALA A 151 1.55 -3.88 -2.76
N THR A 152 0.56 -3.67 -1.90
CA THR A 152 0.73 -2.96 -0.63
C THR A 152 0.58 -3.94 0.52
N VAL A 153 1.67 -4.16 1.26
CA VAL A 153 1.66 -4.97 2.49
C VAL A 153 1.38 -4.06 3.67
N SER A 154 0.48 -4.48 4.54
CA SER A 154 0.10 -3.71 5.73
C SER A 154 -0.05 -4.58 6.96
N GLN A 155 0.19 -3.99 8.13
CA GLN A 155 -0.11 -4.56 9.44
C GLN A 155 -1.06 -3.63 10.17
N VAL A 156 -2.15 -4.20 10.70
CA VAL A 156 -3.12 -3.47 11.52
C VAL A 156 -2.77 -3.59 13.01
N SER A 157 -3.38 -2.77 13.86
CA SER A 157 -3.14 -2.71 15.29
C SER A 157 -3.34 -4.07 16.01
N SER A 158 -4.26 -4.92 15.50
CA SER A 158 -4.47 -6.29 16.01
C SER A 158 -3.36 -7.29 15.62
N GLY A 159 -2.25 -6.84 15.01
CA GLY A 159 -1.14 -7.68 14.57
C GLY A 159 -1.39 -8.49 13.29
N LYS A 160 -2.57 -8.40 12.70
CA LYS A 160 -2.90 -9.10 11.45
C LYS A 160 -2.24 -8.43 10.25
N TYR A 161 -1.83 -9.27 9.27
CA TYR A 161 -1.18 -8.81 8.04
C TYR A 161 -2.13 -8.94 6.85
N TYR A 162 -2.05 -7.97 5.96
CA TYR A 162 -2.82 -7.94 4.72
C TYR A 162 -1.93 -7.54 3.56
N VAL A 163 -2.30 -7.98 2.37
CA VAL A 163 -1.76 -7.47 1.11
C VAL A 163 -2.91 -6.98 0.24
N SER A 164 -2.75 -5.81 -0.34
CA SER A 164 -3.66 -5.26 -1.34
C SER A 164 -2.95 -5.30 -2.69
N ILE A 165 -3.47 -6.09 -3.62
CA ILE A 165 -2.94 -6.22 -4.99
C ILE A 165 -3.70 -5.25 -5.88
N LEU A 166 -3.01 -4.31 -6.48
CA LEU A 166 -3.57 -3.40 -7.48
C LEU A 166 -3.46 -4.04 -8.86
N VAL A 167 -4.59 -4.22 -9.51
CA VAL A 167 -4.71 -4.87 -10.81
C VAL A 167 -5.34 -3.90 -11.80
N GLU A 168 -4.78 -3.83 -13.00
CA GLU A 168 -5.44 -3.21 -14.14
C GLU A 168 -6.31 -4.26 -14.85
N THR A 169 -7.60 -4.02 -14.88
CA THR A 169 -8.61 -4.90 -15.46
C THR A 169 -9.45 -4.14 -16.48
N GLU A 170 -10.05 -4.85 -17.41
CA GLU A 170 -10.98 -4.26 -18.36
C GLU A 170 -12.22 -3.70 -17.63
N HIS A 171 -12.70 -2.59 -18.10
CA HIS A 171 -13.97 -2.03 -17.67
C HIS A 171 -15.08 -2.62 -18.54
N LYS A 172 -15.93 -3.44 -17.92
CA LYS A 172 -17.18 -3.85 -18.57
C LYS A 172 -18.26 -2.85 -18.16
N GLU A 173 -18.75 -2.08 -19.11
CA GLU A 173 -19.94 -1.29 -18.90
C GLU A 173 -21.13 -2.25 -18.67
N LEU A 174 -21.83 -2.01 -17.57
CA LEU A 174 -23.06 -2.75 -17.29
C LEU A 174 -24.19 -2.12 -18.12
N ALA A 175 -25.06 -2.96 -18.67
CA ALA A 175 -26.23 -2.46 -19.36
C ALA A 175 -27.08 -1.60 -18.42
N HIS A 176 -27.49 -0.43 -18.90
CA HIS A 176 -28.44 0.41 -18.17
C HIS A 176 -29.75 -0.36 -18.00
N THR A 177 -30.16 -0.54 -16.74
CA THR A 177 -31.49 -1.06 -16.43
C THR A 177 -32.35 0.10 -15.93
N ASN A 178 -33.59 0.17 -16.38
CA ASN A 178 -34.56 1.16 -15.88
C ASN A 178 -35.18 0.73 -14.53
N HIS A 179 -34.60 -0.29 -13.88
CA HIS A 179 -35.06 -0.77 -12.58
C HIS A 179 -34.35 -0.02 -11.46
N ASN A 180 -35.15 0.63 -10.62
CA ASN A 180 -34.71 1.21 -9.36
C ASN A 180 -35.13 0.25 -8.22
N ILE A 181 -34.24 0.02 -7.27
CA ILE A 181 -34.53 -0.73 -6.07
C ILE A 181 -34.32 0.15 -4.85
N GLY A 182 -35.33 0.25 -4.01
CA GLY A 182 -35.24 0.88 -2.70
C GLY A 182 -34.74 -0.16 -1.69
N ILE A 183 -33.87 0.28 -0.76
CA ILE A 183 -33.32 -0.56 0.30
C ILE A 183 -33.54 0.13 1.64
N ASP A 184 -34.21 -0.55 2.56
CA ASP A 184 -34.32 -0.16 3.96
C ASP A 184 -33.42 -1.05 4.82
N LEU A 185 -32.60 -0.42 5.70
CA LEU A 185 -31.68 -1.11 6.58
C LEU A 185 -32.21 -1.11 8.01
N GLY A 186 -32.33 -2.30 8.61
CA GLY A 186 -32.86 -2.47 9.96
C GLY A 186 -31.93 -3.22 10.88
N ILE A 187 -32.28 -3.25 12.17
CA ILE A 187 -31.56 -4.01 13.21
C ILE A 187 -32.06 -5.46 13.24
N LYS A 188 -33.36 -5.67 13.06
CA LYS A 188 -33.96 -7.02 13.07
C LYS A 188 -33.58 -7.77 11.81
N ASP A 189 -33.86 -7.16 10.67
CA ASP A 189 -33.45 -7.63 9.35
C ASP A 189 -32.33 -6.75 8.83
N LEU A 190 -31.32 -7.33 8.21
CA LEU A 190 -30.18 -6.59 7.66
C LEU A 190 -30.66 -5.60 6.61
N CYS A 191 -31.58 -6.03 5.77
CA CYS A 191 -32.08 -5.21 4.69
C CYS A 191 -33.41 -5.76 4.16
N ILE A 192 -34.33 -4.84 3.86
CA ILE A 192 -35.57 -5.10 3.14
C ILE A 192 -35.55 -4.31 1.84
N THR A 193 -35.82 -4.95 0.73
CA THR A 193 -35.83 -4.31 -0.58
C THR A 193 -37.24 -3.97 -1.05
N SER A 194 -37.39 -2.96 -1.92
CA SER A 194 -38.69 -2.51 -2.43
C SER A 194 -39.42 -3.57 -3.26
N ASP A 195 -38.75 -4.64 -3.68
CA ASP A 195 -39.34 -5.83 -4.32
C ASP A 195 -39.76 -6.93 -3.31
N GLY A 196 -39.75 -6.63 -2.03
CA GLY A 196 -40.23 -7.49 -0.96
C GLY A 196 -39.26 -8.54 -0.45
N LYS A 197 -37.99 -8.53 -0.89
CA LYS A 197 -36.97 -9.46 -0.37
C LYS A 197 -36.49 -9.00 1.00
N VAL A 198 -36.41 -9.94 1.91
CA VAL A 198 -35.89 -9.73 3.28
C VAL A 198 -34.56 -10.47 3.42
N TYR A 199 -33.54 -9.79 3.91
CA TYR A 199 -32.24 -10.37 4.23
C TYR A 199 -32.05 -10.32 5.75
N GLU A 200 -31.98 -11.50 6.36
CA GLU A 200 -31.83 -11.62 7.80
C GLU A 200 -30.47 -11.11 8.28
N ASN A 201 -30.44 -10.56 9.48
CA ASN A 201 -29.20 -10.18 10.15
C ASN A 201 -28.61 -11.43 10.82
N LEU A 202 -27.29 -11.71 10.58
CA LEU A 202 -26.58 -12.89 11.11
C LEU A 202 -26.12 -12.66 12.55
#